data_11f960b25392c585b53d799bc920091a
#
_entry.id   11f960b25392c585b53d799bc920091a
#
_cell.length_a   1.000
_cell.length_b   1.000
_cell.length_c   1.000
_cell.angle_alpha   90.00
_cell.angle_beta   90.00
_cell.angle_gamma   90.00
#
_symmetry.space_group_name_H-M   'P 1'
#
loop_
_entity.id
_entity.type
_entity.pdbx_description
1 polymer ?
#
loop_
_entity_poly.entity_id
_entity_poly.type
_entity_poly.pdbx_seq_one_letter_code
_entity_poly.pdbx_strand_id
1 'polypeptide(L)'
;MIIYNVTISIDKDVENHWLDWMKNTHIPDVMQKELFIDCKISRVLEEAVLGGHTYAIAYSCKNKHDYEKYHNKFASKLQAEHRNKFAGRFVAYRTLLEVVHSHE
;
A
#
# COMPACT_ATOMS: atom_id res chain seq x y z
N MET A 1 -8.03 -14.12 7.82
CA MET A 1 -7.20 -13.37 6.85
C MET A 1 -7.63 -11.91 6.83
N ILE A 2 -6.69 -11.05 7.05
CA ILE A 2 -6.89 -9.59 7.01
C ILE A 2 -6.15 -9.05 5.78
N ILE A 3 -6.77 -8.11 5.09
CA ILE A 3 -6.13 -7.40 3.98
C ILE A 3 -6.03 -5.93 4.36
N TYR A 4 -4.81 -5.42 4.40
CA TYR A 4 -4.52 -4.02 4.57
C TYR A 4 -4.32 -3.43 3.18
N ASN A 5 -5.28 -2.65 2.73
CA ASN A 5 -5.26 -2.08 1.38
C ASN A 5 -4.98 -0.58 1.44
N VAL A 6 -3.96 -0.14 0.70
CA VAL A 6 -3.65 1.28 0.53
C VAL A 6 -3.99 1.65 -0.90
N THR A 7 -4.91 2.60 -1.06
CA THR A 7 -5.28 3.11 -2.39
C THR A 7 -4.58 4.44 -2.60
N ILE A 8 -3.77 4.54 -3.65
CA ILE A 8 -2.96 5.72 -3.94
C ILE A 8 -3.22 6.18 -5.36
N SER A 9 -3.66 7.45 -5.49
CA SER A 9 -3.68 8.14 -6.79
C SER A 9 -2.41 8.96 -6.87
N ILE A 10 -1.59 8.71 -7.88
CA ILE A 10 -0.27 9.32 -8.04
C ILE A 10 -0.28 10.31 -9.21
N ASP A 11 0.42 11.44 -9.03
CA ASP A 11 0.65 12.40 -10.09
C ASP A 11 1.43 11.73 -11.24
N LYS A 12 0.96 11.92 -12.47
CA LYS A 12 1.56 11.29 -13.66
C LYS A 12 3.04 11.63 -13.85
N ASP A 13 3.46 12.81 -13.43
CA ASP A 13 4.83 13.27 -13.65
C ASP A 13 5.85 12.50 -12.80
N VAL A 14 5.42 11.88 -11.72
CA VAL A 14 6.28 11.07 -10.83
C VAL A 14 5.89 9.61 -10.80
N GLU A 15 4.90 9.21 -11.58
CA GLU A 15 4.32 7.86 -11.51
C GLU A 15 5.37 6.75 -11.72
N ASN A 16 6.19 6.84 -12.77
CA ASN A 16 7.18 5.80 -13.05
C ASN A 16 8.23 5.71 -11.94
N HIS A 17 8.71 6.85 -11.46
CA HIS A 17 9.65 6.90 -10.35
C HIS A 17 9.03 6.34 -9.05
N TRP A 18 7.79 6.73 -8.77
CA TRP A 18 7.05 6.22 -7.62
C TRP A 18 6.86 4.70 -7.68
N LEU A 19 6.46 4.19 -8.85
CA LEU A 19 6.21 2.76 -9.01
C LEU A 19 7.49 1.94 -8.82
N ASP A 20 8.62 2.42 -9.36
CA ASP A 20 9.92 1.78 -9.16
C ASP A 20 10.31 1.77 -7.69
N TRP A 21 10.14 2.90 -7.00
CA TRP A 21 10.45 3.02 -5.59
C TRP A 21 9.56 2.11 -4.74
N MET A 22 8.27 2.04 -5.05
CA MET A 22 7.35 1.14 -4.35
C MET A 22 7.79 -0.31 -4.49
N LYS A 23 8.11 -0.75 -5.70
CA LYS A 23 8.49 -2.14 -5.96
C LYS A 23 9.85 -2.53 -5.40
N ASN A 24 10.79 -1.61 -5.41
CA ASN A 24 12.19 -1.93 -5.09
C ASN A 24 12.60 -1.52 -3.68
N THR A 25 11.87 -0.62 -3.03
CA THR A 25 12.23 -0.09 -1.71
C THR A 25 11.10 -0.23 -0.70
N HIS A 26 9.97 0.42 -0.95
CA HIS A 26 8.93 0.56 0.07
C HIS A 26 8.25 -0.78 0.39
N ILE A 27 7.75 -1.47 -0.61
CA ILE A 27 7.09 -2.77 -0.40
C ILE A 27 8.04 -3.79 0.22
N PRO A 28 9.30 -3.94 -0.29
CA PRO A 28 10.27 -4.81 0.40
C PRO A 28 10.50 -4.44 1.85
N ASP A 29 10.60 -3.14 2.19
CA ASP A 29 10.79 -2.70 3.57
C ASP A 29 9.61 -3.12 4.47
N VAL A 30 8.38 -2.98 3.96
CA VAL A 30 7.18 -3.43 4.67
C VAL A 30 7.20 -4.95 4.87
N MET A 31 7.52 -5.70 3.83
CA MET A 31 7.50 -7.16 3.86
C MET A 31 8.59 -7.74 4.77
N GLN A 32 9.72 -7.05 4.92
CA GLN A 32 10.79 -7.47 5.82
C GLN A 32 10.41 -7.48 7.30
N LYS A 33 9.33 -6.81 7.67
CA LYS A 33 8.81 -6.85 9.05
C LYS A 33 8.19 -8.20 9.40
N GLU A 34 7.99 -9.07 8.40
CA GLU A 34 7.51 -10.45 8.55
C GLU A 34 6.11 -10.57 9.18
N LEU A 35 5.29 -9.53 9.00
CA LEU A 35 3.91 -9.50 9.52
C LEU A 35 2.88 -9.72 8.41
N PHE A 36 3.28 -9.57 7.15
CA PHE A 36 2.43 -9.81 5.99
C PHE A 36 2.90 -11.04 5.23
N ILE A 37 1.94 -11.76 4.65
CA ILE A 37 2.19 -12.99 3.87
C ILE A 37 2.60 -12.64 2.44
N ASP A 38 1.90 -11.69 1.85
CA ASP A 38 2.15 -11.24 0.48
C ASP A 38 1.68 -9.80 0.30
N CYS A 39 2.02 -9.26 -0.87
CA CYS A 39 1.59 -7.94 -1.28
C CYS A 39 1.34 -7.96 -2.79
N LYS A 40 0.24 -7.35 -3.20
CA LYS A 40 -0.05 -7.12 -4.62
C LYS A 40 -0.25 -5.63 -4.84
N ILE A 41 0.37 -5.11 -5.89
CA ILE A 41 0.06 -3.77 -6.37
C ILE A 41 -0.68 -3.90 -7.69
N SER A 42 -1.88 -3.33 -7.75
CA SER A 42 -2.78 -3.44 -8.91
C SER A 42 -3.15 -2.04 -9.39
N ARG A 43 -3.18 -1.86 -10.69
CA ARG A 43 -3.63 -0.59 -11.28
C ARG A 43 -5.14 -0.60 -11.39
N VAL A 44 -5.77 0.46 -10.90
CA VAL A 44 -7.18 0.71 -11.11
C VAL A 44 -7.37 1.17 -12.55
N LEU A 45 -8.33 0.58 -13.26
CA LEU A 45 -8.50 0.85 -14.68
C LEU A 45 -9.42 2.03 -14.99
N GLU A 46 -10.00 2.64 -13.96
CA GLU A 46 -10.80 3.86 -14.08
C GLU A 46 -9.90 5.09 -14.08
N GLU A 47 -10.46 6.22 -14.51
CA GLU A 47 -9.77 7.50 -14.59
C GLU A 47 -9.33 7.99 -13.22
N ALA A 48 -8.10 8.49 -13.13
CA ALA A 48 -7.52 8.95 -11.88
C ALA A 48 -7.66 10.46 -11.69
N VAL A 49 -7.75 10.89 -10.43
CA VAL A 49 -7.97 12.28 -10.04
C VAL A 49 -6.80 13.19 -10.42
N LEU A 50 -5.55 12.68 -10.35
CA LEU A 50 -4.33 13.47 -10.57
C LEU A 50 -3.74 13.31 -11.98
N GLY A 51 -4.50 12.77 -12.93
CA GLY A 51 -4.07 12.57 -14.31
C GLY A 51 -3.10 11.42 -14.53
N GLY A 52 -2.56 10.80 -13.45
CA GLY A 52 -1.82 9.56 -13.50
C GLY A 52 -2.76 8.37 -13.34
N HIS A 53 -2.32 7.35 -12.61
CA HIS A 53 -3.16 6.20 -12.29
C HIS A 53 -3.42 6.09 -10.80
N THR A 54 -4.47 5.35 -10.46
CA THR A 54 -4.73 4.95 -9.09
C THR A 54 -4.31 3.49 -8.93
N TYR A 55 -3.67 3.19 -7.81
CA TYR A 55 -3.17 1.85 -7.50
C TYR A 55 -3.77 1.37 -6.19
N ALA A 56 -4.06 0.07 -6.14
CA ALA A 56 -4.44 -0.62 -4.91
C ALA A 56 -3.26 -1.48 -4.47
N ILE A 57 -2.72 -1.21 -3.30
CA ILE A 57 -1.61 -1.98 -2.72
C ILE A 57 -2.19 -2.80 -1.58
N ALA A 58 -2.33 -4.10 -1.79
CA ALA A 58 -3.00 -5.00 -0.85
C ALA A 58 -1.99 -5.91 -0.16
N TYR A 59 -1.85 -5.73 1.15
CA TYR A 59 -1.02 -6.57 2.00
C TYR A 59 -1.92 -7.57 2.73
N SER A 60 -1.61 -8.85 2.64
CA SER A 60 -2.36 -9.90 3.33
C SER A 60 -1.64 -10.29 4.62
N CYS A 61 -2.36 -10.39 5.74
CA CYS A 61 -1.82 -10.94 6.97
C CYS A 61 -2.76 -11.98 7.59
N LYS A 62 -2.21 -12.83 8.44
CA LYS A 62 -2.95 -13.97 8.98
C LYS A 62 -4.14 -13.56 9.86
N ASN A 63 -3.94 -12.50 10.65
CA ASN A 63 -4.93 -12.11 11.65
C ASN A 63 -4.78 -10.63 11.99
N LYS A 64 -5.76 -10.12 12.73
CA LYS A 64 -5.80 -8.72 13.12
C LYS A 64 -4.65 -8.34 14.06
N HIS A 65 -4.21 -9.27 14.90
CA HIS A 65 -3.11 -9.02 15.83
C HIS A 65 -1.81 -8.68 15.11
N ASP A 66 -1.48 -9.39 14.02
CA ASP A 66 -0.31 -9.11 13.21
C ASP A 66 -0.41 -7.74 12.53
N TYR A 67 -1.60 -7.38 12.04
CA TYR A 67 -1.82 -6.05 11.50
C TYR A 67 -1.63 -4.97 12.56
N GLU A 68 -2.18 -5.16 13.75
CA GLU A 68 -2.05 -4.18 14.84
C GLU A 68 -0.59 -3.99 15.24
N LYS A 69 0.18 -5.08 15.27
CA LYS A 69 1.60 -5.02 15.54
C LYS A 69 2.33 -4.17 14.48
N TYR A 70 2.02 -4.39 13.20
CA TYR A 70 2.56 -3.56 12.12
C TYR A 70 2.17 -2.10 12.31
N HIS A 71 0.89 -1.83 12.52
CA HIS A 71 0.36 -0.48 12.68
C HIS A 71 1.04 0.26 13.83
N ASN A 72 1.18 -0.39 14.97
CA ASN A 72 1.72 0.24 16.18
C ASN A 72 3.23 0.43 16.14
N LYS A 73 3.98 -0.46 15.49
CA LYS A 73 5.44 -0.47 15.55
C LYS A 73 6.12 0.12 14.31
N PHE A 74 5.54 -0.03 13.13
CA PHE A 74 6.24 0.24 11.88
C PHE A 74 5.55 1.20 10.94
N ALA A 75 4.21 1.28 10.95
CA ALA A 75 3.46 2.01 9.94
C ALA A 75 3.81 3.50 9.90
N SER A 76 3.93 4.13 11.04
CA SER A 76 4.18 5.58 11.13
C SER A 76 5.46 5.99 10.39
N LYS A 77 6.55 5.26 10.63
CA LYS A 77 7.84 5.54 9.98
C LYS A 77 7.78 5.29 8.47
N LEU A 78 7.20 4.16 8.07
CA LEU A 78 7.13 3.78 6.65
C LEU A 78 6.21 4.73 5.88
N GLN A 79 5.10 5.14 6.47
CA GLN A 79 4.20 6.12 5.86
C GLN A 79 4.87 7.49 5.74
N ALA A 80 5.65 7.88 6.75
CA ALA A 80 6.38 9.16 6.71
C ALA A 80 7.43 9.17 5.60
N GLU A 81 8.13 8.08 5.37
CA GLU A 81 9.10 7.97 4.28
C GLU A 81 8.43 8.19 2.91
N HIS A 82 7.28 7.56 2.69
CA HIS A 82 6.50 7.75 1.46
C HIS A 82 6.04 9.21 1.33
N ARG A 83 5.43 9.74 2.38
CA ARG A 83 4.90 11.11 2.38
C ARG A 83 5.99 12.15 2.12
N ASN A 84 7.15 11.97 2.73
CA ASN A 84 8.25 12.92 2.57
C ASN A 84 8.84 12.88 1.17
N LYS A 85 8.92 11.70 0.58
CA LYS A 85 9.49 11.53 -0.77
C LYS A 85 8.57 12.07 -1.87
N PHE A 86 7.26 11.92 -1.70
CA PHE A 86 6.27 12.28 -2.72
C PHE A 86 5.28 13.34 -2.25
N ALA A 87 5.73 14.23 -1.36
CA ALA A 87 4.88 15.27 -0.80
C ALA A 87 4.16 16.10 -1.87
N GLY A 88 2.84 16.23 -1.73
CA GLY A 88 2.01 17.00 -2.66
C GLY A 88 1.76 16.33 -4.00
N ARG A 89 2.24 15.10 -4.23
CA ARG A 89 2.16 14.42 -5.50
C ARG A 89 1.24 13.20 -5.49
N PHE A 90 0.54 12.96 -4.39
CA PHE A 90 -0.36 11.81 -4.26
C PHE A 90 -1.54 12.10 -3.34
N VAL A 91 -2.58 11.30 -3.50
CA VAL A 91 -3.71 11.20 -2.57
C VAL A 91 -3.83 9.74 -2.17
N ALA A 92 -3.98 9.46 -0.89
CA ALA A 92 -4.07 8.10 -0.40
C ALA A 92 -5.16 7.93 0.64
N TYR A 93 -5.78 6.76 0.66
CA TYR A 93 -6.61 6.33 1.77
C TYR A 93 -6.40 4.83 2.02
N ARG A 94 -6.73 4.40 3.22
CA ARG A 94 -6.47 3.04 3.68
C ARG A 94 -7.76 2.35 4.05
N THR A 95 -7.84 1.05 3.73
CA THR A 95 -9.00 0.23 4.04
C THR A 95 -8.51 -1.07 4.67
N LEU A 96 -9.09 -1.43 5.81
CA LEU A 96 -8.80 -2.70 6.46
C LEU A 96 -9.97 -3.64 6.19
N LEU A 97 -9.67 -4.80 5.61
CA LEU A 97 -10.67 -5.77 5.16
C LEU A 97 -10.48 -7.09 5.90
N GLU A 98 -11.58 -7.70 6.29
CA GLU A 98 -11.57 -9.07 6.78
C GLU A 98 -12.15 -9.98 5.70
N VAL A 99 -11.42 -11.04 5.34
CA VAL A 99 -11.92 -12.03 4.40
C VAL A 99 -12.94 -12.90 5.13
N VAL A 100 -14.20 -12.85 4.71
CA VAL A 100 -15.29 -13.61 5.34
C VAL A 100 -15.65 -14.86 4.56
N HIS A 101 -15.23 -14.97 3.31
CA HIS A 101 -15.45 -16.15 2.48
C HIS A 101 -14.49 -16.13 1.29
N SER A 102 -13.99 -17.29 0.93
CA SER A 102 -13.18 -17.47 -0.24
C SER A 102 -13.71 -18.68 -1.02
N HIS A 103 -13.92 -18.52 -2.31
CA HIS A 103 -14.42 -19.58 -3.19
C HIS A 103 -13.48 -19.73 -4.37
N GLU A 104 -13.04 -20.95 -4.62
CA GLU A 104 -12.16 -21.25 -5.76
C GLU A 104 -12.86 -22.02 -6.86
#